data_3fd5798aa06bf6a9f0c9de58912098dc
#
_entry.id   3fd5798aa06bf6a9f0c9de58912098dc
#
_cell.length_a   1.000
_cell.length_b   1.000
_cell.length_c   1.000
_cell.angle_alpha   90.00
_cell.angle_beta   90.00
_cell.angle_gamma   90.00
#
_symmetry.space_group_name_H-M   'P 1'
#
loop_
_entity.id
_entity.type
_entity.pdbx_description
1 polymer ?
#
loop_
_entity_poly.entity_id
_entity_poly.type
_entity_poly.pdbx_seq_one_letter_code
_entity_poly.pdbx_strand_id
1 'polypeptide(L)'
;MVPRRGRRRFKELVEYGYFTDIKLYRVVPGFITQWGIPGNPADYQKFGENKIKDDPVRQSNLTGTVTFATSGPDCRGSQIFVNVADNDGLDEQGFAPFGRLTSASMVQAFASCHDCSSYVKLDQSQAKQVGNAYFNDKAPKLSYIKSASIV
;
A
#
# COMPACT_ATOMS: atom_id res chain seq x y z
N MET A 1 -9.04 -3.66 -19.36
CA MET A 1 -7.82 -2.81 -19.46
C MET A 1 -7.37 -2.42 -18.07
N VAL A 2 -6.10 -2.63 -17.75
CA VAL A 2 -5.54 -2.28 -16.44
C VAL A 2 -5.44 -0.74 -16.31
N PRO A 3 -5.79 -0.17 -15.17
CA PRO A 3 -5.69 1.27 -14.92
C PRO A 3 -4.29 1.81 -15.21
N ARG A 4 -4.19 2.77 -16.12
CA ARG A 4 -2.90 3.26 -16.62
C ARG A 4 -2.14 4.11 -15.60
N ARG A 5 -2.85 5.00 -14.88
CA ARG A 5 -2.23 5.94 -13.95
C ARG A 5 -1.67 5.24 -12.72
N GLY A 6 -2.44 4.36 -12.11
CA GLY A 6 -2.00 3.57 -10.96
C GLY A 6 -0.83 2.66 -11.32
N ARG A 7 -0.91 1.94 -12.42
CA ARG A 7 0.17 1.08 -12.91
C ARG A 7 1.46 1.87 -13.17
N ARG A 8 1.35 3.03 -13.82
CA ARG A 8 2.48 3.89 -14.10
C ARG A 8 3.14 4.39 -12.81
N ARG A 9 2.34 4.89 -11.86
CA ARG A 9 2.83 5.36 -10.57
C ARG A 9 3.52 4.22 -9.81
N PHE A 10 2.95 3.04 -9.79
CA PHE A 10 3.56 1.88 -9.15
C PHE A 10 4.94 1.58 -9.74
N LYS A 11 5.05 1.58 -11.06
CA LYS A 11 6.34 1.38 -11.74
C LYS A 11 7.35 2.46 -11.36
N GLU A 12 6.95 3.72 -11.34
CA GLU A 12 7.80 4.84 -10.90
C GLU A 12 8.32 4.63 -9.47
N LEU A 13 7.46 4.20 -8.55
CA LEU A 13 7.84 3.94 -7.16
C LEU A 13 8.86 2.81 -7.06
N VAL A 14 8.64 1.71 -7.77
CA VAL A 14 9.55 0.56 -7.77
C VAL A 14 10.92 0.98 -8.34
N GLU A 15 10.95 1.65 -9.47
CA GLU A 15 12.19 2.07 -10.14
C GLU A 15 12.97 3.09 -9.32
N TYR A 16 12.29 3.94 -8.57
CA TYR A 16 12.93 4.89 -7.66
C TYR A 16 13.57 4.22 -6.44
N GLY A 17 13.13 3.01 -6.09
CA GLY A 17 13.54 2.34 -4.84
C GLY A 17 12.69 2.74 -3.64
N TYR A 18 11.49 3.26 -3.88
CA TYR A 18 10.57 3.73 -2.83
C TYR A 18 10.18 2.61 -1.86
N PHE A 19 10.05 1.39 -2.36
CA PHE A 19 9.63 0.23 -1.56
C PHE A 19 10.81 -0.50 -0.88
N THR A 20 11.92 0.19 -0.67
CA THR A 20 13.07 -0.36 0.04
C THR A 20 12.90 -0.14 1.54
N ASP A 21 12.93 -1.21 2.33
CA ASP A 21 12.73 -1.20 3.79
C ASP A 21 11.43 -0.49 4.20
N ILE A 22 10.38 -0.66 3.41
CA ILE A 22 9.08 -0.03 3.65
C ILE A 22 8.20 -0.91 4.52
N LYS A 23 7.61 -0.33 5.56
CA LYS A 23 6.80 -1.07 6.54
C LYS A 23 5.40 -1.38 6.02
N LEU A 24 4.96 -2.62 6.25
CA LEU A 24 3.57 -3.03 6.06
C LEU A 24 2.83 -2.64 7.35
N TYR A 25 2.47 -1.35 7.44
CA TYR A 25 2.10 -0.73 8.71
C TYR A 25 0.65 -0.96 9.13
N ARG A 26 -0.21 -1.35 8.18
CA ARG A 26 -1.63 -1.58 8.47
C ARG A 26 -2.04 -2.95 7.95
N VAL A 27 -2.28 -3.86 8.88
CA VAL A 27 -2.72 -5.23 8.61
C VAL A 27 -4.09 -5.40 9.24
N VAL A 28 -5.12 -5.57 8.43
CA VAL A 28 -6.49 -5.80 8.87
C VAL A 28 -6.87 -7.22 8.46
N PRO A 29 -6.88 -8.18 9.41
CA PRO A 29 -7.19 -9.59 9.10
C PRO A 29 -8.51 -9.75 8.37
N GLY A 30 -8.51 -10.58 7.32
CA GLY A 30 -9.71 -10.80 6.51
C GLY A 30 -10.12 -9.62 5.63
N PHE A 31 -9.26 -8.62 5.49
CA PHE A 31 -9.54 -7.44 4.69
C PHE A 31 -8.34 -7.05 3.80
N ILE A 32 -7.39 -6.30 4.32
CA ILE A 32 -6.25 -5.78 3.55
C ILE A 32 -4.94 -5.80 4.31
N THR A 33 -3.82 -5.72 3.58
CA THR A 33 -2.50 -5.36 4.10
C THR A 33 -1.99 -4.16 3.32
N GLN A 34 -1.63 -3.08 4.01
CA GLN A 34 -1.36 -1.76 3.44
C GLN A 34 0.05 -1.27 3.76
N TRP A 35 0.66 -0.60 2.78
CA TRP A 35 1.95 0.08 2.91
C TRP A 35 1.99 1.32 2.02
N GLY A 36 3.12 2.04 2.02
CA GLY A 36 3.33 3.19 1.13
C GLY A 36 3.77 4.46 1.84
N ILE A 37 4.02 4.38 3.15
CA ILE A 37 4.71 5.45 3.88
C ILE A 37 6.19 5.07 3.93
N PRO A 38 7.07 5.82 3.22
CA PRO A 38 8.47 5.41 3.05
C PRO A 38 9.30 5.58 4.31
N GLY A 39 10.45 4.93 4.33
CA GLY A 39 11.41 5.08 5.43
C GLY A 39 11.98 6.49 5.54
N ASN A 40 12.15 7.17 4.42
CA ASN A 40 12.65 8.55 4.35
C ASN A 40 11.48 9.53 4.13
N PRO A 41 11.22 10.46 5.06
CA PRO A 41 10.12 11.43 4.93
C PRO A 41 10.18 12.30 3.67
N ALA A 42 11.38 12.59 3.16
CA ALA A 42 11.54 13.38 1.93
C ALA A 42 10.92 12.67 0.72
N ASP A 43 10.96 11.35 0.69
CA ASP A 43 10.37 10.56 -0.39
C ASP A 43 8.83 10.63 -0.36
N TYR A 44 8.24 10.73 0.82
CA TYR A 44 6.79 10.91 0.93
C TYR A 44 6.35 12.24 0.32
N GLN A 45 7.08 13.31 0.57
CA GLN A 45 6.79 14.62 -0.05
C GLN A 45 6.88 14.54 -1.57
N LYS A 46 7.84 13.80 -2.09
CA LYS A 46 8.06 13.65 -3.53
C LYS A 46 6.94 12.86 -4.22
N PHE A 47 6.47 11.76 -3.64
CA PHE A 47 5.52 10.85 -4.24
C PHE A 47 4.16 10.80 -3.54
N GLY A 48 4.15 10.72 -2.21
CA GLY A 48 2.91 10.63 -1.44
C GLY A 48 2.05 11.87 -1.55
N GLU A 49 2.67 13.04 -1.54
CA GLU A 49 1.98 14.32 -1.70
C GLU A 49 1.70 14.68 -3.17
N ASN A 50 2.36 14.02 -4.10
CA ASN A 50 2.16 14.23 -5.53
C ASN A 50 1.03 13.32 -6.03
N LYS A 51 -0.20 13.78 -5.89
CA LYS A 51 -1.40 12.99 -6.18
C LYS A 51 -1.58 12.74 -7.68
N ILE A 52 -2.17 11.59 -8.00
CA ILE A 52 -2.55 11.22 -9.36
C ILE A 52 -4.07 11.18 -9.47
N LYS A 53 -4.56 11.46 -10.67
CA LYS A 53 -6.01 11.38 -10.97
C LYS A 53 -6.50 9.94 -10.90
N ASP A 54 -7.77 9.78 -10.58
CA ASP A 54 -8.40 8.47 -10.52
C ASP A 54 -8.36 7.75 -11.87
N ASP A 55 -8.25 6.43 -11.77
CA ASP A 55 -8.55 5.52 -12.88
C ASP A 55 -9.97 4.97 -12.71
N PRO A 56 -10.65 4.63 -13.80
CA PRO A 56 -11.93 3.92 -13.69
C PRO A 56 -11.74 2.53 -13.12
N VAL A 57 -12.71 2.06 -12.33
CA VAL A 57 -12.70 0.70 -11.80
C VAL A 57 -13.03 -0.27 -12.93
N ARG A 58 -12.07 -1.10 -13.33
CA ARG A 58 -12.21 -2.08 -14.42
C ARG A 58 -12.14 -3.52 -13.93
N GLN A 59 -11.61 -3.72 -12.75
CA GLN A 59 -11.50 -5.01 -12.08
C GLN A 59 -12.07 -4.89 -10.69
N SER A 60 -12.61 -5.99 -10.15
CA SER A 60 -13.09 -6.03 -8.78
C SER A 60 -11.95 -6.23 -7.79
N ASN A 61 -12.12 -5.69 -6.57
CA ASN A 61 -11.20 -5.85 -5.46
C ASN A 61 -11.34 -7.25 -4.84
N LEU A 62 -11.00 -8.28 -5.59
CA LEU A 62 -11.01 -9.66 -5.14
C LEU A 62 -9.66 -10.03 -4.51
N THR A 63 -9.65 -11.15 -3.80
CA THR A 63 -8.45 -11.69 -3.14
C THR A 63 -7.25 -11.70 -4.09
N GLY A 64 -6.14 -11.12 -3.65
CA GLY A 64 -4.89 -11.06 -4.39
C GLY A 64 -4.73 -9.85 -5.29
N THR A 65 -5.75 -9.00 -5.45
CA THR A 65 -5.61 -7.76 -6.23
C THR A 65 -4.90 -6.69 -5.41
N VAL A 66 -4.22 -5.78 -6.12
CA VAL A 66 -3.42 -4.70 -5.55
C VAL A 66 -4.02 -3.37 -5.99
N THR A 67 -4.25 -2.48 -5.03
CA THR A 67 -5.03 -1.26 -5.25
C THR A 67 -4.40 -0.08 -4.50
N PHE A 68 -4.46 1.13 -5.06
CA PHE A 68 -4.06 2.33 -4.33
C PHE A 68 -5.09 2.72 -3.29
N ALA A 69 -4.63 3.03 -2.08
CA ALA A 69 -5.44 3.69 -1.08
C ALA A 69 -5.71 5.15 -1.48
N THR A 70 -6.85 5.68 -1.07
CA THR A 70 -7.22 7.06 -1.36
C THR A 70 -8.07 7.62 -0.22
N SER A 71 -7.98 8.93 0.00
CA SER A 71 -8.81 9.67 0.94
C SER A 71 -9.98 10.39 0.27
N GLY A 72 -10.16 10.21 -1.02
CA GLY A 72 -11.21 10.84 -1.81
C GLY A 72 -10.84 10.93 -3.29
N PRO A 73 -11.64 11.65 -4.10
CA PRO A 73 -11.38 11.81 -5.54
C PRO A 73 -9.99 12.41 -5.82
N ASP A 74 -9.27 11.81 -6.76
CA ASP A 74 -7.96 12.25 -7.24
C ASP A 74 -6.92 12.44 -6.12
N CYS A 75 -6.98 11.60 -5.08
CA CYS A 75 -6.10 11.67 -3.90
C CYS A 75 -5.13 10.49 -3.76
N ARG A 76 -4.97 9.67 -4.80
CA ARG A 76 -3.99 8.57 -4.77
C ARG A 76 -2.57 9.12 -4.87
N GLY A 77 -1.68 8.65 -4.01
CA GLY A 77 -0.28 9.07 -4.00
C GLY A 77 0.67 7.89 -4.08
N SER A 78 1.00 7.33 -2.92
CA SER A 78 1.98 6.24 -2.79
C SER A 78 1.54 5.09 -1.90
N GLN A 79 0.38 5.20 -1.23
CA GLN A 79 -0.10 4.14 -0.36
C GLN A 79 -0.89 3.11 -1.16
N ILE A 80 -0.62 1.85 -0.89
CA ILE A 80 -1.09 0.70 -1.67
C ILE A 80 -1.53 -0.38 -0.69
N PHE A 81 -2.53 -1.16 -1.07
CA PHE A 81 -2.93 -2.33 -0.31
C PHE A 81 -3.13 -3.55 -1.20
N VAL A 82 -2.94 -4.72 -0.59
CA VAL A 82 -3.33 -6.01 -1.15
C VAL A 82 -4.66 -6.42 -0.51
N ASN A 83 -5.62 -6.83 -1.32
CA ASN A 83 -6.84 -7.46 -0.84
C ASN A 83 -6.51 -8.90 -0.42
N VAL A 84 -6.62 -9.21 0.86
CA VAL A 84 -6.39 -10.57 1.37
C VAL A 84 -7.67 -11.38 1.48
N ALA A 85 -8.78 -10.78 1.09
CA ALA A 85 -10.11 -11.38 0.97
C ALA A 85 -10.84 -10.72 -0.20
N ASP A 86 -12.02 -11.23 -0.55
CA ASP A 86 -12.87 -10.61 -1.57
C ASP A 86 -13.53 -9.35 -0.97
N ASN A 87 -13.19 -8.20 -1.50
CA ASN A 87 -13.62 -6.89 -1.01
C ASN A 87 -14.33 -6.11 -2.12
N ASP A 88 -15.26 -6.73 -2.81
CA ASP A 88 -15.99 -6.15 -3.94
C ASP A 88 -16.79 -4.88 -3.58
N GLY A 89 -17.14 -4.70 -2.31
CA GLY A 89 -17.74 -3.45 -1.83
C GLY A 89 -16.87 -2.21 -2.02
N LEU A 90 -15.55 -2.37 -2.20
CA LEU A 90 -14.64 -1.27 -2.51
C LEU A 90 -14.81 -0.74 -3.93
N ASP A 91 -15.37 -1.52 -4.83
CA ASP A 91 -15.51 -1.15 -6.25
C ASP A 91 -16.40 0.08 -6.41
N GLU A 92 -17.52 0.12 -5.71
CA GLU A 92 -18.46 1.24 -5.73
C GLU A 92 -17.88 2.51 -5.09
N GLN A 93 -16.86 2.36 -4.26
CA GLN A 93 -16.16 3.47 -3.62
C GLN A 93 -15.04 4.06 -4.50
N GLY A 94 -14.85 3.52 -5.69
CA GLY A 94 -13.87 4.04 -6.65
C GLY A 94 -12.46 3.47 -6.52
N PHE A 95 -12.25 2.44 -5.71
CA PHE A 95 -10.96 1.75 -5.60
C PHE A 95 -10.73 0.89 -6.84
N ALA A 96 -9.71 1.25 -7.63
CA ALA A 96 -9.42 0.63 -8.93
C ALA A 96 -8.17 -0.26 -8.84
N PRO A 97 -8.30 -1.60 -8.76
CA PRO A 97 -7.15 -2.50 -8.79
C PRO A 97 -6.30 -2.29 -10.04
N PHE A 98 -4.99 -2.23 -9.87
CA PHE A 98 -4.04 -2.05 -10.98
C PHE A 98 -3.11 -3.24 -11.17
N GLY A 99 -3.11 -4.19 -10.25
CA GLY A 99 -2.25 -5.37 -10.31
C GLY A 99 -2.83 -6.53 -9.52
N ARG A 100 -2.11 -7.63 -9.57
CA ARG A 100 -2.51 -8.86 -8.89
C ARG A 100 -1.27 -9.64 -8.46
N LEU A 101 -1.34 -10.27 -7.29
CA LEU A 101 -0.36 -11.26 -6.85
C LEU A 101 -0.45 -12.51 -7.71
N THR A 102 0.68 -13.15 -7.98
CA THR A 102 0.77 -14.26 -8.93
C THR A 102 0.50 -15.63 -8.32
N SER A 103 0.38 -15.73 -6.98
CA SER A 103 0.14 -17.01 -6.33
C SER A 103 -0.61 -16.86 -5.00
N ALA A 104 -1.29 -17.93 -4.58
CA ALA A 104 -1.95 -18.00 -3.28
C ALA A 104 -0.96 -17.90 -2.11
N SER A 105 0.27 -18.40 -2.28
CA SER A 105 1.31 -18.29 -1.25
C SER A 105 1.73 -16.84 -1.01
N MET A 106 1.75 -16.01 -2.05
CA MET A 106 2.01 -14.57 -1.90
C MET A 106 0.88 -13.88 -1.13
N VAL A 107 -0.37 -14.22 -1.43
CA VAL A 107 -1.52 -13.70 -0.67
C VAL A 107 -1.38 -14.07 0.80
N GLN A 108 -1.05 -15.32 1.10
CA GLN A 108 -0.86 -15.79 2.47
C GLN A 108 0.29 -15.06 3.17
N ALA A 109 1.37 -14.77 2.47
CA ALA A 109 2.50 -14.01 3.02
C ALA A 109 2.06 -12.61 3.47
N PHE A 110 1.27 -11.90 2.64
CA PHE A 110 0.74 -10.60 3.03
C PHE A 110 -0.29 -10.70 4.16
N ALA A 111 -1.16 -11.72 4.13
CA ALA A 111 -2.17 -11.93 5.17
C ALA A 111 -1.55 -12.27 6.53
N SER A 112 -0.36 -12.86 6.55
CA SER A 112 0.36 -13.29 7.76
C SER A 112 1.26 -12.21 8.35
N CYS A 113 1.32 -11.01 7.76
CA CYS A 113 2.11 -9.91 8.28
C CYS A 113 1.67 -9.52 9.69
N HIS A 114 2.62 -9.02 10.48
CA HIS A 114 2.36 -8.65 11.86
C HIS A 114 1.35 -7.50 11.96
N ASP A 115 0.27 -7.74 12.72
CA ASP A 115 -0.75 -6.74 13.04
C ASP A 115 -0.44 -6.13 14.41
N CYS A 116 -0.09 -4.86 14.44
CA CYS A 116 0.24 -4.14 15.67
C CYS A 116 -0.98 -3.50 16.36
N SER A 117 -2.18 -3.61 15.79
CA SER A 117 -3.36 -2.87 16.23
C SER A 117 -3.83 -3.22 17.65
N SER A 118 -3.44 -4.39 18.17
CA SER A 118 -3.79 -4.82 19.52
C SER A 118 -3.02 -4.06 20.63
N TYR A 119 -1.90 -3.42 20.32
CA TYR A 119 -1.05 -2.78 21.32
C TYR A 119 -0.64 -1.35 20.98
N VAL A 120 -0.84 -0.89 19.75
CA VAL A 120 -0.51 0.47 19.35
C VAL A 120 -1.46 0.97 18.26
N LYS A 121 -1.83 2.25 18.35
CA LYS A 121 -2.52 2.97 17.28
C LYS A 121 -1.51 3.87 16.59
N LEU A 122 -1.11 3.51 15.38
CA LEU A 122 -0.15 4.29 14.61
C LEU A 122 -0.78 5.58 14.10
N ASP A 123 -0.04 6.68 14.22
CA ASP A 123 -0.40 7.99 13.66
C ASP A 123 0.27 8.14 12.29
N GLN A 124 -0.52 8.08 11.22
CA GLN A 124 0.00 8.18 9.86
C GLN A 124 0.64 9.55 9.58
N SER A 125 0.11 10.62 10.16
CA SER A 125 0.70 11.96 10.01
C SER A 125 2.12 12.00 10.55
N GLN A 126 2.35 11.46 11.73
CA GLN A 126 3.69 11.37 12.31
C GLN A 126 4.60 10.44 11.50
N ALA A 127 4.09 9.30 11.06
CA ALA A 127 4.86 8.37 10.24
C ALA A 127 5.33 9.03 8.94
N LYS A 128 4.48 9.83 8.29
CA LYS A 128 4.84 10.58 7.08
C LYS A 128 5.92 11.62 7.32
N GLN A 129 5.95 12.23 8.50
CA GLN A 129 6.92 13.25 8.87
C GLN A 129 8.26 12.69 9.36
N VAL A 130 8.23 11.52 10.00
CA VAL A 130 9.39 10.93 10.69
C VAL A 130 9.97 9.73 9.93
N GLY A 131 9.12 8.96 9.24
CA GLY A 131 9.55 7.78 8.49
C GLY A 131 9.78 6.56 9.38
N ASN A 132 10.74 5.72 9.00
CA ASN A 132 10.97 4.44 9.69
C ASN A 132 11.37 4.58 11.16
N ALA A 133 11.97 5.71 11.58
CA ALA A 133 12.27 5.94 12.98
C ALA A 133 11.00 5.91 13.83
N TYR A 134 9.89 6.43 13.32
CA TYR A 134 8.59 6.37 13.99
C TYR A 134 8.12 4.90 14.14
N PHE A 135 8.15 4.14 13.04
CA PHE A 135 7.70 2.75 13.08
C PHE A 135 8.58 1.88 13.98
N ASN A 136 9.89 2.07 13.92
CA ASN A 136 10.84 1.30 14.74
C ASN A 136 10.65 1.59 16.24
N ASP A 137 10.25 2.80 16.58
CA ASP A 137 9.95 3.18 17.97
C ASP A 137 8.60 2.61 18.44
N LYS A 138 7.54 2.78 17.63
CA LYS A 138 6.16 2.44 18.02
C LYS A 138 5.77 0.99 17.77
N ALA A 139 6.29 0.39 16.70
CA ALA A 139 5.92 -0.96 16.27
C ALA A 139 7.11 -1.68 15.63
N PRO A 140 8.14 -2.02 16.43
CA PRO A 140 9.40 -2.58 15.90
C PRO A 140 9.24 -3.96 15.23
N LYS A 141 8.13 -4.65 15.46
CA LYS A 141 7.86 -5.98 14.91
C LYS A 141 7.15 -5.97 13.55
N LEU A 142 6.85 -4.79 12.98
CA LEU A 142 6.18 -4.72 11.69
C LEU A 142 6.98 -5.45 10.61
N SER A 143 6.27 -6.24 9.81
CA SER A 143 6.80 -6.80 8.59
C SER A 143 7.14 -5.68 7.60
N TYR A 144 8.07 -5.92 6.70
CA TYR A 144 8.48 -4.91 5.73
C TYR A 144 8.89 -5.52 4.40
N ILE A 145 8.81 -4.73 3.35
CA ILE A 145 9.37 -5.07 2.04
C ILE A 145 10.82 -4.61 2.04
N LYS A 146 11.75 -5.54 1.87
CA LYS A 146 13.19 -5.22 1.86
C LYS A 146 13.57 -4.45 0.61
N SER A 147 13.13 -4.93 -0.54
CA SER A 147 13.37 -4.29 -1.84
C SER A 147 12.34 -4.76 -2.87
N ALA A 148 12.21 -4.01 -3.94
CA ALA A 148 11.37 -4.35 -5.08
C ALA A 148 12.07 -3.95 -6.37
N SER A 149 11.88 -4.74 -7.43
CA SER A 149 12.44 -4.46 -8.75
C SER A 149 11.48 -4.87 -9.85
N ILE A 150 11.60 -4.24 -11.00
CA ILE A 150 10.89 -4.65 -12.22
C ILE A 150 11.69 -5.75 -12.91
N VAL A 151 11.01 -6.82 -13.28
CA VAL A 151 11.59 -7.94 -14.01
C VAL A 151 11.02 -8.03 -15.41
#